data_168ff31e9f4874ab82bd9f34fa989a66
#
_entry.id   168ff31e9f4874ab82bd9f34fa989a66
#
_cell.length_a   1.000
_cell.length_b   1.000
_cell.length_c   1.000
_cell.angle_alpha   90.00
_cell.angle_beta   90.00
_cell.angle_gamma   90.00
#
_symmetry.space_group_name_H-M   'P 1'
#
loop_
_entity.id
_entity.type
_entity.pdbx_description
1 polymer ?
#
loop_
_entity_poly.entity_id
_entity_poly.type
_entity_poly.pdbx_seq_one_letter_code
_entity_poly.pdbx_strand_id
1 'polypeptide(L)'
;ILSQRATSSGFNFNNYGTAVGYKRLFSKKGMELTADLNYNKSNNKSNGGFQTQYFDLQSNPKGGLINQKQNGEGGNSLYTVQTDFTNPLGESSKMELGFRAAIRDFQSENLNYIYNIALNQYIPITAINANYKFNDKVFAVYGTYGNVIGKKTNYQLGLRAESSKYTGTLITTGKSFGNSYPLSLFPSLNFTHQIDQTQDLQFSYAKKINRPSFYQILPFVDYTDSLNISRGNPDLIPEFTNSFELNYQKTFKGNNSLLISAYYKQTDNLMTRFQVKEASTTPGKDILVNTYINANSSRAYGLEMTSRNPLTQWLELTTNLNFFNSSINSNNLQVDLNNSLFSLFGKANANIKLPANFTLQLAYDFRSKSILPQNNYSGGSSGGRSSGGSSMGGGSWGGYQQTSAQGYVKPNYGFEFALRKDFLKEKRGSLTLSMNDMFKTKVYGSYSESQYFTQTNSRRRDWQVFRLNFSYRFGKVDATIFKRKNTKSGMDSMQEGMQMQ
;
A
#
# COMPACT_ATOMS: atom_id res chain seq x y z
N ILE A 1 -1.25 12.69 -33.66
CA ILE A 1 -1.69 13.96 -33.03
C ILE A 1 -0.78 14.15 -31.82
N LEU A 2 -0.13 15.31 -31.76
CA LEU A 2 0.63 15.73 -30.58
C LEU A 2 -0.26 16.62 -29.72
N SER A 3 -0.07 16.63 -28.42
CA SER A 3 -0.77 17.54 -27.52
C SER A 3 0.14 18.03 -26.40
N GLN A 4 -0.05 19.28 -26.01
CA GLN A 4 0.54 19.89 -24.84
C GLN A 4 -0.59 20.23 -23.87
N ARG A 5 -0.46 19.80 -22.60
CA ARG A 5 -1.44 20.07 -21.55
C ARG A 5 -0.75 20.74 -20.37
N ALA A 6 -1.20 21.94 -20.04
CA ALA A 6 -0.86 22.61 -18.79
C ALA A 6 -1.93 22.30 -17.74
N THR A 7 -1.50 22.00 -16.53
CA THR A 7 -2.41 21.65 -15.42
C THR A 7 -2.08 22.49 -14.21
N SER A 8 -3.11 23.11 -13.62
CA SER A 8 -3.06 23.72 -12.29
C SER A 8 -4.00 22.98 -11.36
N SER A 9 -3.59 22.69 -10.14
CA SER A 9 -4.46 21.99 -9.17
C SER A 9 -4.28 22.55 -7.77
N GLY A 10 -5.39 22.69 -7.07
CA GLY A 10 -5.45 23.00 -5.65
C GLY A 10 -6.15 21.86 -4.89
N PHE A 11 -5.67 21.54 -3.73
CA PHE A 11 -6.23 20.49 -2.87
C PHE A 11 -6.28 20.95 -1.43
N ASN A 12 -7.44 20.80 -0.81
CA ASN A 12 -7.65 21.06 0.61
C ASN A 12 -8.18 19.81 1.28
N PHE A 13 -7.59 19.45 2.41
CA PHE A 13 -7.94 18.26 3.16
C PHE A 13 -8.01 18.57 4.65
N ASN A 14 -9.13 18.21 5.27
CA ASN A 14 -9.34 18.31 6.70
C ASN A 14 -9.66 16.93 7.26
N ASN A 15 -8.98 16.55 8.33
CA ASN A 15 -9.21 15.29 9.03
C ASN A 15 -9.27 15.52 10.54
N TYR A 16 -10.28 14.96 11.18
CA TYR A 16 -10.44 14.96 12.63
C TYR A 16 -10.97 13.60 13.09
N GLY A 17 -10.50 13.19 14.25
CA GLY A 17 -10.88 11.91 14.82
C GLY A 17 -10.87 11.93 16.34
N THR A 18 -11.67 11.06 16.90
CA THR A 18 -11.77 10.83 18.33
C THR A 18 -11.61 9.35 18.60
N ALA A 19 -10.82 9.02 19.63
CA ALA A 19 -10.65 7.66 20.10
C ALA A 19 -10.98 7.59 21.60
N VAL A 20 -11.82 6.64 21.98
CA VAL A 20 -12.16 6.35 23.37
C VAL A 20 -11.76 4.91 23.65
N GLY A 21 -10.88 4.71 24.62
CA GLY A 21 -10.40 3.39 25.02
C GLY A 21 -10.80 3.07 26.46
N TYR A 22 -11.27 1.86 26.68
CA TYR A 22 -11.53 1.29 28.00
C TYR A 22 -10.63 0.08 28.22
N LYS A 23 -10.03 -0.01 29.41
CA LYS A 23 -9.22 -1.17 29.82
C LYS A 23 -9.60 -1.59 31.23
N ARG A 24 -9.95 -2.87 31.40
CA ARG A 24 -10.19 -3.49 32.69
C ARG A 24 -9.19 -4.60 32.91
N LEU A 25 -8.49 -4.54 34.03
CA LEU A 25 -7.67 -5.64 34.54
C LEU A 25 -8.49 -6.41 35.57
N PHE A 26 -8.47 -7.72 35.49
CA PHE A 26 -9.15 -8.62 36.44
C PHE A 26 -8.18 -9.09 37.53
N SER A 27 -8.70 -9.73 38.60
CA SER A 27 -7.89 -10.24 39.70
C SER A 27 -6.88 -11.31 39.25
N LYS A 28 -7.21 -12.07 38.23
CA LYS A 28 -6.30 -13.05 37.61
C LYS A 28 -5.23 -12.32 36.82
N LYS A 29 -3.95 -12.50 37.16
CA LYS A 29 -2.81 -11.86 36.50
C LYS A 29 -2.81 -12.13 34.99
N GLY A 30 -2.76 -11.06 34.19
CA GLY A 30 -2.78 -11.14 32.71
C GLY A 30 -4.17 -11.29 32.09
N MET A 31 -5.24 -11.41 32.90
CA MET A 31 -6.63 -11.37 32.41
C MET A 31 -7.07 -9.95 32.24
N GLU A 32 -7.42 -9.58 31.00
CA GLU A 32 -7.80 -8.21 30.67
C GLU A 32 -8.90 -8.15 29.61
N LEU A 33 -9.72 -7.09 29.70
CA LEU A 33 -10.68 -6.69 28.69
C LEU A 33 -10.28 -5.30 28.18
N THR A 34 -10.20 -5.14 26.87
CA THR A 34 -10.07 -3.81 26.26
C THR A 34 -11.20 -3.58 25.29
N ALA A 35 -11.68 -2.33 25.24
CA ALA A 35 -12.67 -1.89 24.26
C ALA A 35 -12.23 -0.52 23.71
N ASP A 36 -12.23 -0.40 22.38
CA ASP A 36 -11.83 0.80 21.68
C ASP A 36 -12.95 1.24 20.73
N LEU A 37 -13.36 2.49 20.83
CA LEU A 37 -14.25 3.16 19.90
C LEU A 37 -13.46 4.26 19.18
N ASN A 38 -13.41 4.19 17.85
CA ASN A 38 -12.75 5.21 17.06
C ASN A 38 -13.75 5.79 16.05
N TYR A 39 -13.77 7.09 15.95
CA TYR A 39 -14.47 7.85 14.91
C TYR A 39 -13.47 8.74 14.18
N ASN A 40 -13.49 8.67 12.87
CA ASN A 40 -12.68 9.52 12.02
C ASN A 40 -13.53 10.10 10.91
N LYS A 41 -13.39 11.39 10.65
CA LYS A 41 -14.02 12.08 9.54
C LYS A 41 -13.00 12.87 8.77
N SER A 42 -13.02 12.73 7.46
CA SER A 42 -12.22 13.52 6.54
C SER A 42 -13.09 14.17 5.48
N ASN A 43 -12.75 15.40 5.13
CA ASN A 43 -13.36 16.12 4.02
C ASN A 43 -12.25 16.64 3.12
N ASN A 44 -12.50 16.62 1.83
CA ASN A 44 -11.58 17.14 0.83
C ASN A 44 -12.30 18.00 -0.19
N LYS A 45 -11.57 18.99 -0.70
CA LYS A 45 -11.98 19.80 -1.85
C LYS A 45 -10.80 19.87 -2.82
N SER A 46 -11.08 19.66 -4.08
CA SER A 46 -10.09 19.77 -5.16
C SER A 46 -10.58 20.69 -6.25
N ASN A 47 -9.65 21.47 -6.79
CA ASN A 47 -9.91 22.33 -7.95
C ASN A 47 -8.83 22.04 -8.98
N GLY A 48 -9.23 21.73 -10.21
CA GLY A 48 -8.33 21.50 -11.35
C GLY A 48 -8.62 22.47 -12.48
N GLY A 49 -7.58 23.02 -13.09
CA GLY A 49 -7.64 23.78 -14.34
C GLY A 49 -6.76 23.09 -15.37
N PHE A 50 -7.28 22.89 -16.57
CA PHE A 50 -6.56 22.21 -17.65
C PHE A 50 -6.65 23.04 -18.90
N GLN A 51 -5.50 23.24 -19.54
CA GLN A 51 -5.39 23.90 -20.85
C GLN A 51 -4.71 22.92 -21.80
N THR A 52 -5.42 22.53 -22.88
CA THR A 52 -4.91 21.54 -23.82
C THR A 52 -4.86 22.15 -25.20
N GLN A 53 -3.68 22.14 -25.85
CA GLN A 53 -3.44 22.48 -27.24
C GLN A 53 -3.06 21.22 -27.99
N TYR A 54 -3.75 20.97 -29.10
CA TYR A 54 -3.39 19.91 -30.04
C TYR A 54 -2.51 20.47 -31.15
N PHE A 55 -1.67 19.58 -31.72
CA PHE A 55 -0.75 19.93 -32.82
C PHE A 55 -0.82 18.86 -33.93
N ASP A 56 -0.49 19.25 -35.13
CA ASP A 56 -0.21 18.30 -36.20
C ASP A 56 1.19 17.66 -36.07
N LEU A 57 1.57 16.80 -37.00
CA LEU A 57 2.89 16.12 -36.96
C LEU A 57 4.05 17.10 -37.27
N GLN A 58 3.76 18.28 -37.80
CA GLN A 58 4.70 19.36 -38.07
C GLN A 58 4.77 20.37 -36.90
N SER A 59 4.13 20.04 -35.78
CA SER A 59 4.06 20.87 -34.56
C SER A 59 3.29 22.20 -34.74
N ASN A 60 2.45 22.34 -35.75
CA ASN A 60 1.56 23.49 -35.86
C ASN A 60 0.31 23.29 -35.01
N PRO A 61 -0.22 24.34 -34.34
CA PRO A 61 -1.45 24.24 -33.57
C PRO A 61 -2.62 23.77 -34.44
N LYS A 62 -3.35 22.75 -33.94
CA LYS A 62 -4.55 22.21 -34.57
C LYS A 62 -5.75 22.45 -33.67
N GLY A 63 -6.67 23.28 -34.13
CA GLY A 63 -7.84 23.73 -33.35
C GLY A 63 -7.49 24.79 -32.31
N GLY A 64 -8.51 25.24 -31.58
CA GLY A 64 -8.35 26.23 -30.51
C GLY A 64 -7.87 25.62 -29.21
N LEU A 65 -7.39 26.44 -28.28
CA LEU A 65 -7.03 26.05 -26.93
C LEU A 65 -8.28 25.59 -26.17
N ILE A 66 -8.24 24.38 -25.64
CA ILE A 66 -9.32 23.80 -24.84
C ILE A 66 -9.06 24.08 -23.37
N ASN A 67 -9.95 24.86 -22.75
CA ASN A 67 -9.90 25.14 -21.32
C ASN A 67 -10.97 24.33 -20.60
N GLN A 68 -10.54 23.56 -19.58
CA GLN A 68 -11.41 22.76 -18.76
C GLN A 68 -11.21 23.09 -17.29
N LYS A 69 -12.24 22.90 -16.49
CA LYS A 69 -12.24 23.04 -15.04
C LYS A 69 -12.81 21.78 -14.40
N GLN A 70 -12.26 21.38 -13.27
CA GLN A 70 -12.79 20.30 -12.44
C GLN A 70 -12.91 20.80 -11.01
N ASN A 71 -14.07 20.57 -10.38
CA ASN A 71 -14.30 20.81 -8.96
C ASN A 71 -14.68 19.47 -8.33
N GLY A 72 -13.93 19.08 -7.32
CA GLY A 72 -14.20 17.86 -6.54
C GLY A 72 -14.47 18.21 -5.08
N GLU A 73 -15.48 17.57 -4.51
CA GLU A 73 -15.76 17.61 -3.08
C GLU A 73 -16.05 16.19 -2.59
N GLY A 74 -15.45 15.82 -1.45
CA GLY A 74 -15.64 14.50 -0.89
C GLY A 74 -15.60 14.47 0.62
N GLY A 75 -16.22 13.45 1.19
CA GLY A 75 -16.23 13.19 2.62
C GLY A 75 -16.16 11.69 2.90
N ASN A 76 -15.42 11.31 3.93
CA ASN A 76 -15.32 9.95 4.42
C ASN A 76 -15.51 9.95 5.94
N SER A 77 -16.40 9.09 6.45
CA SER A 77 -16.59 8.83 7.87
C SER A 77 -16.32 7.36 8.16
N LEU A 78 -15.48 7.07 9.14
CA LEU A 78 -15.13 5.72 9.57
C LEU A 78 -15.41 5.57 11.07
N TYR A 79 -16.26 4.60 11.38
CA TYR A 79 -16.55 4.15 12.75
C TYR A 79 -15.91 2.78 12.94
N THR A 80 -15.14 2.61 13.99
CA THR A 80 -14.56 1.31 14.36
C THR A 80 -14.81 1.03 15.83
N VAL A 81 -15.40 -0.10 16.13
CA VAL A 81 -15.53 -0.67 17.48
C VAL A 81 -14.73 -1.94 17.52
N GLN A 82 -13.90 -2.09 18.53
CA GLN A 82 -13.13 -3.30 18.75
C GLN A 82 -13.13 -3.64 20.24
N THR A 83 -13.29 -4.92 20.55
CA THR A 83 -13.22 -5.43 21.93
C THR A 83 -12.33 -6.65 21.92
N ASP A 84 -11.38 -6.71 22.85
CA ASP A 84 -10.46 -7.84 23.01
C ASP A 84 -10.48 -8.30 24.48
N PHE A 85 -10.69 -9.59 24.68
CA PHE A 85 -10.62 -10.25 25.96
C PHE A 85 -9.46 -11.24 25.96
N THR A 86 -8.55 -11.09 26.89
CA THR A 86 -7.40 -11.98 27.10
C THR A 86 -7.58 -12.74 28.40
N ASN A 87 -7.49 -14.06 28.35
CA ASN A 87 -7.56 -14.93 29.51
C ASN A 87 -6.38 -15.92 29.52
N PRO A 88 -5.41 -15.77 30.43
CA PRO A 88 -4.43 -16.82 30.70
C PRO A 88 -5.14 -18.03 31.27
N LEU A 89 -5.06 -19.19 30.61
CA LEU A 89 -5.68 -20.44 31.08
C LEU A 89 -4.79 -21.22 32.06
N GLY A 90 -3.48 -20.94 32.02
CA GLY A 90 -2.46 -21.50 32.89
C GLY A 90 -1.19 -20.64 32.84
N GLU A 91 -0.07 -21.17 33.33
CA GLU A 91 1.21 -20.46 33.31
C GLU A 91 1.76 -20.26 31.90
N SER A 92 1.48 -21.20 31.00
CA SER A 92 2.01 -21.22 29.64
C SER A 92 0.95 -21.10 28.56
N SER A 93 -0.35 -21.09 28.90
CA SER A 93 -1.43 -21.08 27.94
C SER A 93 -2.29 -19.81 28.04
N LYS A 94 -2.69 -19.28 26.90
CA LYS A 94 -3.47 -18.05 26.79
C LYS A 94 -4.54 -18.20 25.71
N MET A 95 -5.74 -17.73 26.00
CA MET A 95 -6.83 -17.57 25.05
C MET A 95 -7.14 -16.09 24.88
N GLU A 96 -7.33 -15.69 23.64
CA GLU A 96 -7.81 -14.34 23.30
C GLU A 96 -9.07 -14.46 22.45
N LEU A 97 -10.08 -13.65 22.76
CA LEU A 97 -11.32 -13.55 22.01
C LEU A 97 -11.55 -12.08 21.67
N GLY A 98 -12.03 -11.82 20.47
CA GLY A 98 -12.28 -10.46 20.07
C GLY A 98 -13.43 -10.31 19.11
N PHE A 99 -13.95 -9.08 19.08
CA PHE A 99 -14.97 -8.62 18.14
C PHE A 99 -14.49 -7.31 17.53
N ARG A 100 -14.75 -7.13 16.23
CA ARG A 100 -14.50 -5.87 15.53
C ARG A 100 -15.64 -5.57 14.57
N ALA A 101 -16.10 -4.32 14.61
CA ALA A 101 -17.01 -3.74 13.62
C ALA A 101 -16.33 -2.51 13.00
N ALA A 102 -16.38 -2.40 11.68
CA ALA A 102 -15.92 -1.23 10.94
C ALA A 102 -17.03 -0.83 9.96
N ILE A 103 -17.46 0.43 10.02
CA ILE A 103 -18.47 1.00 9.14
C ILE A 103 -17.89 2.25 8.52
N ARG A 104 -17.88 2.30 7.19
CA ARG A 104 -17.39 3.43 6.43
C ARG A 104 -18.49 3.97 5.54
N ASP A 105 -18.67 5.28 5.59
CA ASP A 105 -19.51 6.05 4.68
C ASP A 105 -18.63 7.01 3.90
N PHE A 106 -18.69 6.92 2.59
CA PHE A 106 -17.94 7.77 1.69
C PHE A 106 -18.87 8.42 0.68
N GLN A 107 -18.68 9.70 0.42
CA GLN A 107 -19.39 10.44 -0.60
C GLN A 107 -18.39 11.28 -1.38
N SER A 108 -18.57 11.37 -2.70
CA SER A 108 -17.78 12.25 -3.55
C SER A 108 -18.62 12.78 -4.70
N GLU A 109 -18.36 14.03 -5.01
CA GLU A 109 -18.91 14.73 -6.15
C GLU A 109 -17.75 15.31 -6.98
N ASN A 110 -17.76 15.05 -8.29
CA ASN A 110 -16.82 15.60 -9.24
C ASN A 110 -17.60 16.26 -10.38
N LEU A 111 -17.41 17.57 -10.52
CA LEU A 111 -18.04 18.38 -11.55
C LEU A 111 -17.00 18.86 -12.54
N ASN A 112 -17.23 18.59 -13.80
CA ASN A 112 -16.33 18.94 -14.90
C ASN A 112 -16.99 19.97 -15.81
N TYR A 113 -16.21 20.93 -16.26
CA TYR A 113 -16.66 22.04 -17.08
C TYR A 113 -15.71 22.25 -18.25
N ILE A 114 -16.26 22.66 -19.38
CA ILE A 114 -15.50 23.14 -20.55
C ILE A 114 -15.84 24.62 -20.82
N TYR A 115 -14.84 25.41 -21.17
CA TYR A 115 -15.07 26.79 -21.54
C TYR A 115 -15.66 26.87 -22.92
N ASN A 116 -16.85 27.47 -23.04
CA ASN A 116 -17.52 27.75 -24.29
C ASN A 116 -17.19 29.17 -24.73
N ILE A 117 -16.46 29.31 -25.85
CA ILE A 117 -16.00 30.58 -26.37
C ILE A 117 -17.18 31.45 -26.80
N ALA A 118 -18.21 30.88 -27.44
CA ALA A 118 -19.36 31.62 -27.94
C ALA A 118 -20.22 32.20 -26.80
N LEU A 119 -20.32 31.50 -25.70
CA LEU A 119 -21.07 31.95 -24.52
C LEU A 119 -20.21 32.68 -23.48
N ASN A 120 -18.90 32.73 -23.68
CA ASN A 120 -17.91 33.32 -22.78
C ASN A 120 -18.04 32.81 -21.33
N GLN A 121 -18.34 31.52 -21.16
CA GLN A 121 -18.53 30.91 -19.84
C GLN A 121 -18.18 29.44 -19.81
N TYR A 122 -17.93 28.90 -18.57
CA TYR A 122 -17.78 27.47 -18.36
C TYR A 122 -19.14 26.80 -18.35
N ILE A 123 -19.32 25.76 -19.17
CA ILE A 123 -20.53 24.94 -19.22
C ILE A 123 -20.22 23.54 -18.67
N PRO A 124 -21.13 22.90 -17.89
CA PRO A 124 -20.89 21.58 -17.32
C PRO A 124 -20.82 20.51 -18.41
N ILE A 125 -19.89 19.56 -18.25
CA ILE A 125 -19.81 18.34 -19.06
C ILE A 125 -20.52 17.23 -18.28
N THR A 126 -21.84 17.18 -18.36
CA THR A 126 -22.67 16.29 -17.55
C THR A 126 -22.32 14.80 -17.75
N ALA A 127 -21.85 14.41 -18.92
CA ALA A 127 -21.48 13.03 -19.25
C ALA A 127 -20.30 12.49 -18.39
N ILE A 128 -19.44 13.38 -17.87
CA ILE A 128 -18.28 13.01 -17.05
C ILE A 128 -18.38 13.53 -15.61
N ASN A 129 -19.54 14.03 -15.21
CA ASN A 129 -19.80 14.39 -13.82
C ASN A 129 -20.15 13.14 -13.03
N ALA A 130 -19.52 12.96 -11.88
CA ALA A 130 -19.71 11.80 -11.02
C ALA A 130 -20.11 12.27 -9.61
N ASN A 131 -21.27 11.82 -9.17
CA ASN A 131 -21.71 11.99 -7.79
C ASN A 131 -22.16 10.63 -7.25
N TYR A 132 -21.52 10.18 -6.16
CA TYR A 132 -21.76 8.85 -5.64
C TYR A 132 -21.63 8.80 -4.11
N LYS A 133 -22.37 7.84 -3.54
CA LYS A 133 -22.26 7.41 -2.14
C LYS A 133 -21.79 5.96 -2.09
N PHE A 134 -21.00 5.65 -1.10
CA PHE A 134 -20.50 4.31 -0.85
C PHE A 134 -20.54 4.00 0.64
N ASN A 135 -21.11 2.87 1.00
CA ASN A 135 -21.17 2.37 2.35
C ASN A 135 -20.51 0.98 2.40
N ASP A 136 -19.57 0.79 3.31
CA ASP A 136 -18.84 -0.46 3.53
C ASP A 136 -18.92 -0.85 5.00
N LYS A 137 -19.32 -2.10 5.26
CA LYS A 137 -19.50 -2.65 6.61
C LYS A 137 -18.76 -3.97 6.73
N VAL A 138 -17.93 -4.08 7.75
CA VAL A 138 -17.20 -5.31 8.07
C VAL A 138 -17.41 -5.63 9.54
N PHE A 139 -17.90 -6.83 9.82
CA PHE A 139 -18.06 -7.37 11.17
C PHE A 139 -17.20 -8.62 11.28
N ALA A 140 -16.47 -8.77 12.38
CA ALA A 140 -15.61 -9.90 12.60
C ALA A 140 -15.64 -10.34 14.05
N VAL A 141 -15.61 -11.65 14.24
CA VAL A 141 -15.31 -12.31 15.51
C VAL A 141 -14.07 -13.14 15.33
N TYR A 142 -13.23 -13.19 16.34
CA TYR A 142 -11.99 -13.95 16.27
C TYR A 142 -11.60 -14.51 17.62
N GLY A 143 -10.88 -15.63 17.57
CA GLY A 143 -10.27 -16.23 18.73
C GLY A 143 -8.88 -16.76 18.43
N THR A 144 -8.00 -16.68 19.41
CA THR A 144 -6.69 -17.31 19.36
C THR A 144 -6.44 -18.12 20.63
N TYR A 145 -5.75 -19.23 20.45
CA TYR A 145 -5.25 -20.05 21.55
C TYR A 145 -3.75 -20.25 21.38
N GLY A 146 -2.98 -19.87 22.38
CA GLY A 146 -1.54 -20.07 22.43
C GLY A 146 -1.12 -20.88 23.65
N ASN A 147 -0.10 -21.72 23.46
CA ASN A 147 0.49 -22.49 24.53
C ASN A 147 1.98 -22.72 24.28
N VAL A 148 2.71 -23.02 25.36
CA VAL A 148 4.13 -23.41 25.35
C VAL A 148 4.26 -24.87 25.74
N ILE A 149 4.79 -25.70 24.84
CA ILE A 149 5.08 -27.09 25.07
C ILE A 149 6.51 -27.22 25.56
N GLY A 150 6.67 -27.70 26.78
CA GLY A 150 7.97 -27.72 27.46
C GLY A 150 8.48 -26.29 27.70
N LYS A 151 9.76 -26.02 27.40
CA LYS A 151 10.39 -24.69 27.58
C LYS A 151 10.80 -24.04 26.27
N LYS A 152 10.64 -24.74 25.16
CA LYS A 152 11.25 -24.36 23.88
C LYS A 152 10.28 -24.19 22.71
N THR A 153 9.08 -24.73 22.81
CA THR A 153 8.14 -24.77 21.72
C THR A 153 6.91 -23.95 22.05
N ASN A 154 6.65 -22.92 21.28
CA ASN A 154 5.48 -22.06 21.40
C ASN A 154 4.61 -22.23 20.15
N TYR A 155 3.29 -22.35 20.32
CA TYR A 155 2.35 -22.36 19.22
C TYR A 155 1.15 -21.47 19.50
N GLN A 156 0.58 -20.92 18.43
CA GLN A 156 -0.64 -20.14 18.48
C GLN A 156 -1.52 -20.52 17.29
N LEU A 157 -2.74 -20.91 17.58
CA LEU A 157 -3.80 -21.17 16.62
C LEU A 157 -4.79 -20.01 16.66
N GLY A 158 -5.24 -19.56 15.51
CA GLY A 158 -6.22 -18.49 15.40
C GLY A 158 -7.27 -18.81 14.34
N LEU A 159 -8.48 -18.36 14.61
CA LEU A 159 -9.57 -18.36 13.63
C LEU A 159 -10.32 -17.03 13.72
N ARG A 160 -10.53 -16.41 12.57
CA ARG A 160 -11.33 -15.21 12.41
C ARG A 160 -12.45 -15.49 11.41
N ALA A 161 -13.66 -15.13 11.78
CA ALA A 161 -14.84 -15.16 10.92
C ALA A 161 -15.27 -13.72 10.63
N GLU A 162 -15.47 -13.40 9.36
CA GLU A 162 -15.89 -12.08 8.92
C GLU A 162 -17.16 -12.13 8.08
N SER A 163 -18.02 -11.14 8.30
CA SER A 163 -19.10 -10.77 7.40
C SER A 163 -18.83 -9.39 6.84
N SER A 164 -18.91 -9.21 5.53
CA SER A 164 -18.71 -7.90 4.90
C SER A 164 -19.74 -7.63 3.82
N LYS A 165 -20.14 -6.34 3.72
CA LYS A 165 -21.06 -5.87 2.70
C LYS A 165 -20.68 -4.47 2.29
N TYR A 166 -20.66 -4.21 0.98
CA TYR A 166 -20.56 -2.86 0.47
C TYR A 166 -21.72 -2.55 -0.48
N THR A 167 -22.09 -1.28 -0.53
CA THR A 167 -23.12 -0.77 -1.44
C THR A 167 -22.66 0.60 -1.94
N GLY A 168 -22.64 0.77 -3.26
CA GLY A 168 -22.42 2.04 -3.94
C GLY A 168 -23.68 2.50 -4.65
N THR A 169 -23.90 3.81 -4.71
CA THR A 169 -25.01 4.42 -5.47
C THR A 169 -24.47 5.61 -6.26
N LEU A 170 -24.66 5.57 -7.56
CA LEU A 170 -24.46 6.72 -8.44
C LEU A 170 -25.66 7.65 -8.30
N ILE A 171 -25.49 8.78 -7.62
CA ILE A 171 -26.59 9.69 -7.32
C ILE A 171 -27.18 10.29 -8.61
N THR A 172 -26.31 10.55 -9.59
CA THR A 172 -26.72 11.12 -10.89
C THR A 172 -27.67 10.25 -11.69
N THR A 173 -27.59 8.92 -11.55
CA THR A 173 -28.41 7.98 -12.32
C THR A 173 -29.33 7.12 -11.46
N GLY A 174 -29.20 7.19 -10.14
CA GLY A 174 -29.90 6.33 -9.20
C GLY A 174 -29.46 4.86 -9.21
N LYS A 175 -28.48 4.49 -10.04
CA LYS A 175 -27.99 3.10 -10.12
C LYS A 175 -27.22 2.74 -8.85
N SER A 176 -27.59 1.60 -8.27
CA SER A 176 -26.87 1.01 -7.13
C SER A 176 -26.14 -0.24 -7.57
N PHE A 177 -24.99 -0.47 -6.94
CA PHE A 177 -24.18 -1.67 -7.11
C PHE A 177 -23.62 -2.09 -5.75
N GLY A 178 -23.24 -3.32 -5.59
CA GLY A 178 -22.69 -3.78 -4.32
C GLY A 178 -22.58 -5.29 -4.27
N ASN A 179 -21.89 -5.75 -3.24
CA ASN A 179 -21.76 -7.19 -3.00
C ASN A 179 -21.76 -7.49 -1.50
N SER A 180 -22.04 -8.75 -1.15
CA SER A 180 -22.13 -9.23 0.21
C SER A 180 -21.40 -10.56 0.36
N TYR A 181 -20.55 -10.65 1.36
CA TYR A 181 -19.80 -11.83 1.74
C TYR A 181 -20.19 -12.18 3.18
N PRO A 182 -21.27 -12.97 3.38
CA PRO A 182 -21.87 -13.15 4.70
C PRO A 182 -20.97 -13.90 5.67
N LEU A 183 -20.09 -14.76 5.15
CA LEU A 183 -19.13 -15.50 5.97
C LEU A 183 -17.84 -15.77 5.20
N SER A 184 -16.72 -15.32 5.78
CA SER A 184 -15.38 -15.65 5.32
C SER A 184 -14.54 -16.08 6.51
N LEU A 185 -13.81 -17.20 6.37
CA LEU A 185 -12.98 -17.77 7.43
C LEU A 185 -11.49 -17.57 7.15
N PHE A 186 -10.78 -17.15 8.18
CA PHE A 186 -9.35 -16.81 8.15
C PHE A 186 -8.61 -17.56 9.26
N PRO A 187 -8.21 -18.82 9.02
CA PRO A 187 -7.36 -19.57 9.93
C PRO A 187 -5.93 -18.99 9.92
N SER A 188 -5.27 -19.10 11.07
CA SER A 188 -3.86 -18.76 11.24
C SER A 188 -3.18 -19.75 12.19
N LEU A 189 -1.90 -19.99 11.94
CA LEU A 189 -1.03 -20.83 12.75
C LEU A 189 0.32 -20.15 12.87
N ASN A 190 0.84 -20.03 14.08
CA ASN A 190 2.23 -19.69 14.36
C ASN A 190 2.82 -20.79 15.24
N PHE A 191 3.98 -21.27 14.86
CA PHE A 191 4.74 -22.27 15.57
C PHE A 191 6.18 -21.80 15.67
N THR A 192 6.74 -21.70 16.88
CA THR A 192 8.12 -21.30 17.13
C THR A 192 8.80 -22.33 17.97
N HIS A 193 9.93 -22.84 17.53
CA HIS A 193 10.77 -23.76 18.27
C HIS A 193 12.14 -23.13 18.52
N GLN A 194 12.49 -22.93 19.77
CA GLN A 194 13.81 -22.50 20.21
C GLN A 194 14.76 -23.71 20.21
N ILE A 195 15.64 -23.77 19.22
CA ILE A 195 16.65 -24.84 19.12
C ILE A 195 17.64 -24.71 20.28
N ASP A 196 18.17 -23.50 20.44
CA ASP A 196 19.02 -23.13 21.59
C ASP A 196 18.81 -21.63 21.93
N GLN A 197 19.64 -21.05 22.81
CA GLN A 197 19.53 -19.63 23.23
C GLN A 197 19.80 -18.62 22.12
N THR A 198 20.34 -19.07 20.99
CA THR A 198 20.79 -18.23 19.88
C THR A 198 20.06 -18.52 18.57
N GLN A 199 19.24 -19.57 18.54
CA GLN A 199 18.61 -20.07 17.32
C GLN A 199 17.14 -20.37 17.51
N ASP A 200 16.32 -19.81 16.63
CA ASP A 200 14.87 -20.04 16.58
C ASP A 200 14.45 -20.48 15.17
N LEU A 201 13.54 -21.43 15.12
CA LEU A 201 12.83 -21.84 13.92
C LEU A 201 11.35 -21.49 14.08
N GLN A 202 10.79 -20.74 13.13
CA GLN A 202 9.39 -20.35 13.16
C GLN A 202 8.69 -20.74 11.86
N PHE A 203 7.54 -21.39 12.00
CA PHE A 203 6.62 -21.63 10.88
C PHE A 203 5.35 -20.81 11.10
N SER A 204 4.86 -20.15 10.05
CA SER A 204 3.59 -19.44 10.10
C SER A 204 2.74 -19.73 8.86
N TYR A 205 1.44 -19.78 9.09
CA TYR A 205 0.42 -19.83 8.07
C TYR A 205 -0.67 -18.81 8.36
N ALA A 206 -1.12 -18.09 7.34
CA ALA A 206 -2.27 -17.21 7.46
C ALA A 206 -3.03 -17.13 6.13
N LYS A 207 -4.37 -17.19 6.21
CA LYS A 207 -5.27 -16.82 5.11
C LYS A 207 -5.68 -15.36 5.26
N LYS A 208 -5.61 -14.60 4.17
CA LYS A 208 -5.93 -13.16 4.13
C LYS A 208 -6.92 -12.87 3.03
N ILE A 209 -7.67 -11.77 3.17
CA ILE A 209 -8.57 -11.24 2.14
C ILE A 209 -8.09 -9.85 1.71
N ASN A 210 -8.15 -9.60 0.41
CA ASN A 210 -8.01 -8.28 -0.18
C ASN A 210 -9.31 -7.97 -0.92
N ARG A 211 -10.04 -6.95 -0.47
CA ARG A 211 -11.31 -6.54 -1.07
C ARG A 211 -11.08 -5.56 -2.20
N PRO A 212 -11.91 -5.57 -3.26
CA PRO A 212 -11.85 -4.53 -4.27
C PRO A 212 -11.97 -3.15 -3.64
N SER A 213 -11.13 -2.24 -4.08
CA SER A 213 -11.24 -0.84 -3.69
C SER A 213 -12.46 -0.20 -4.37
N PHE A 214 -12.95 0.90 -3.82
CA PHE A 214 -14.08 1.63 -4.39
C PHE A 214 -13.91 1.94 -5.89
N TYR A 215 -12.74 2.44 -6.30
CA TYR A 215 -12.47 2.77 -7.71
C TYR A 215 -12.41 1.55 -8.64
N GLN A 216 -12.01 0.39 -8.12
CA GLN A 216 -12.01 -0.83 -8.93
C GLN A 216 -13.41 -1.34 -9.23
N ILE A 217 -14.39 -1.00 -8.40
CA ILE A 217 -15.79 -1.43 -8.56
C ILE A 217 -16.72 -0.34 -9.08
N LEU A 218 -16.27 0.91 -9.15
CA LEU A 218 -17.11 2.04 -9.59
C LEU A 218 -17.43 1.92 -11.09
N PRO A 219 -18.68 1.65 -11.50
CA PRO A 219 -19.05 1.41 -12.90
C PRO A 219 -19.16 2.71 -13.71
N PHE A 220 -18.44 3.73 -13.32
CA PHE A 220 -18.42 5.04 -13.98
C PHE A 220 -17.23 5.11 -14.94
N VAL A 221 -17.49 5.64 -16.14
CA VAL A 221 -16.47 5.80 -17.16
C VAL A 221 -15.76 7.13 -16.97
N ASP A 222 -14.45 7.07 -16.75
CA ASP A 222 -13.61 8.25 -16.70
C ASP A 222 -13.12 8.60 -18.11
N TYR A 223 -13.60 9.73 -18.63
CA TYR A 223 -13.23 10.31 -19.93
C TYR A 223 -12.21 11.44 -19.80
N THR A 224 -11.58 11.64 -18.67
CA THR A 224 -10.60 12.72 -18.44
C THR A 224 -9.46 12.64 -19.45
N ASP A 225 -9.09 11.42 -19.85
CA ASP A 225 -8.19 11.14 -20.96
C ASP A 225 -8.92 10.29 -22.00
N SER A 226 -9.28 10.89 -23.13
CA SER A 226 -10.00 10.22 -24.22
C SER A 226 -9.20 9.10 -24.91
N LEU A 227 -7.88 9.05 -24.68
CA LEU A 227 -7.00 7.99 -25.18
C LEU A 227 -6.80 6.87 -24.16
N ASN A 228 -7.23 7.08 -22.90
CA ASN A 228 -7.02 6.16 -21.79
C ASN A 228 -8.27 6.09 -20.91
N ILE A 229 -9.38 5.75 -21.53
CA ILE A 229 -10.68 5.61 -20.84
C ILE A 229 -10.59 4.49 -19.81
N SER A 230 -11.13 4.74 -18.62
CA SER A 230 -11.16 3.72 -17.55
C SER A 230 -12.52 3.61 -16.89
N ARG A 231 -12.85 2.40 -16.44
CA ARG A 231 -14.10 2.08 -15.74
C ARG A 231 -13.85 0.95 -14.75
N GLY A 232 -14.36 1.08 -13.54
CA GLY A 232 -14.38 -0.02 -12.57
C GLY A 232 -15.34 -1.13 -12.97
N ASN A 233 -15.20 -2.28 -12.33
CA ASN A 233 -16.05 -3.46 -12.52
C ASN A 233 -16.76 -3.83 -11.20
N PRO A 234 -18.08 -3.62 -11.08
CA PRO A 234 -18.83 -3.93 -9.87
C PRO A 234 -18.92 -5.43 -9.55
N ASP A 235 -18.65 -6.30 -10.55
CA ASP A 235 -18.71 -7.76 -10.40
C ASP A 235 -17.42 -8.35 -9.80
N LEU A 236 -16.44 -7.52 -9.45
CA LEU A 236 -15.22 -7.98 -8.81
C LEU A 236 -15.51 -8.65 -7.47
N ILE A 237 -14.88 -9.82 -7.29
CA ILE A 237 -14.87 -10.54 -6.02
C ILE A 237 -13.53 -10.36 -5.31
N PRO A 238 -13.48 -10.52 -3.97
CA PRO A 238 -12.23 -10.42 -3.22
C PRO A 238 -11.20 -11.47 -3.61
N GLU A 239 -9.95 -11.09 -3.48
CA GLU A 239 -8.82 -12.03 -3.51
C GLU A 239 -8.65 -12.70 -2.16
N PHE A 240 -8.29 -13.98 -2.17
CA PHE A 240 -7.89 -14.71 -0.98
C PHE A 240 -6.46 -15.19 -1.12
N THR A 241 -5.61 -14.84 -0.16
CA THR A 241 -4.19 -15.22 -0.15
C THR A 241 -3.91 -16.19 0.98
N ASN A 242 -3.39 -17.38 0.65
CA ASN A 242 -2.75 -18.30 1.58
C ASN A 242 -1.26 -17.99 1.61
N SER A 243 -0.71 -17.71 2.79
CA SER A 243 0.71 -17.40 3.01
C SER A 243 1.32 -18.40 3.97
N PHE A 244 2.39 -19.05 3.54
CA PHE A 244 3.20 -19.97 4.35
C PHE A 244 4.61 -19.38 4.45
N GLU A 245 5.17 -19.34 5.65
CA GLU A 245 6.50 -18.79 5.90
C GLU A 245 7.26 -19.69 6.89
N LEU A 246 8.51 -20.02 6.57
CA LEU A 246 9.44 -20.71 7.43
C LEU A 246 10.65 -19.80 7.66
N ASN A 247 10.84 -19.40 8.91
CA ASN A 247 11.88 -18.46 9.33
C ASN A 247 12.90 -19.18 10.21
N TYR A 248 14.16 -19.03 9.88
CA TYR A 248 15.27 -19.44 10.74
C TYR A 248 16.06 -18.20 11.15
N GLN A 249 16.18 -17.99 12.45
CA GLN A 249 16.96 -16.89 13.02
C GLN A 249 18.13 -17.43 13.81
N LYS A 250 19.31 -16.82 13.62
CA LYS A 250 20.51 -17.11 14.40
C LYS A 250 21.21 -15.83 14.82
N THR A 251 21.54 -15.75 16.10
CA THR A 251 22.38 -14.72 16.69
C THR A 251 23.75 -15.32 16.97
N PHE A 252 24.79 -14.73 16.41
CA PHE A 252 26.18 -15.14 16.59
C PHE A 252 26.85 -14.28 17.67
N LYS A 253 28.08 -14.66 18.04
CA LYS A 253 28.92 -13.83 18.93
C LYS A 253 29.11 -12.41 18.32
N GLY A 254 29.21 -11.41 19.20
CA GLY A 254 29.36 -10.01 18.78
C GLY A 254 28.11 -9.36 18.22
N ASN A 255 26.90 -9.87 18.53
CA ASN A 255 25.61 -9.37 18.08
C ASN A 255 25.40 -9.41 16.54
N ASN A 256 26.15 -10.27 15.85
CA ASN A 256 25.84 -10.59 14.46
C ASN A 256 24.54 -11.42 14.42
N SER A 257 23.65 -11.11 13.49
CA SER A 257 22.40 -11.85 13.33
C SER A 257 22.12 -12.17 11.87
N LEU A 258 21.55 -13.34 11.65
CA LEU A 258 21.09 -13.83 10.37
C LEU A 258 19.66 -14.32 10.51
N LEU A 259 18.78 -13.82 9.65
CA LEU A 259 17.41 -14.29 9.47
C LEU A 259 17.28 -14.80 8.04
N ILE A 260 16.82 -16.01 7.87
CA ILE A 260 16.50 -16.64 6.58
C ILE A 260 15.01 -16.98 6.59
N SER A 261 14.28 -16.53 5.59
CA SER A 261 12.83 -16.74 5.46
C SER A 261 12.54 -17.37 4.11
N ALA A 262 12.03 -18.60 4.10
CA ALA A 262 11.45 -19.21 2.91
C ALA A 262 9.94 -18.98 2.93
N TYR A 263 9.35 -18.54 1.83
CA TYR A 263 7.93 -18.26 1.78
C TYR A 263 7.27 -18.78 0.50
N TYR A 264 5.98 -19.10 0.64
CA TYR A 264 5.08 -19.41 -0.46
C TYR A 264 3.75 -18.69 -0.26
N LYS A 265 3.31 -17.96 -1.28
CA LYS A 265 2.03 -17.23 -1.28
C LYS A 265 1.25 -17.64 -2.51
N GLN A 266 -0.03 -17.99 -2.31
CA GLN A 266 -0.98 -18.23 -3.38
C GLN A 266 -2.18 -17.33 -3.19
N THR A 267 -2.50 -16.56 -4.21
CA THR A 267 -3.67 -15.67 -4.24
C THR A 267 -4.63 -16.18 -5.28
N ASP A 268 -5.86 -16.47 -4.85
CA ASP A 268 -6.95 -16.89 -5.71
C ASP A 268 -7.85 -15.68 -6.01
N ASN A 269 -8.51 -15.67 -7.18
CA ASN A 269 -9.34 -14.58 -7.71
C ASN A 269 -8.55 -13.27 -7.84
N LEU A 270 -7.32 -13.33 -8.32
CA LEU A 270 -6.45 -12.16 -8.45
C LEU A 270 -7.14 -11.03 -9.23
N MET A 271 -7.32 -9.88 -8.60
CA MET A 271 -7.83 -8.70 -9.29
C MET A 271 -6.75 -8.10 -10.17
N THR A 272 -6.98 -8.05 -11.45
CA THR A 272 -6.01 -7.53 -12.42
C THR A 272 -6.65 -6.49 -13.33
N ARG A 273 -5.86 -5.56 -13.85
CA ARG A 273 -6.29 -4.66 -14.90
C ARG A 273 -6.39 -5.42 -16.21
N PHE A 274 -7.44 -5.07 -16.94
CA PHE A 274 -7.74 -5.64 -18.22
C PHE A 274 -8.24 -4.57 -19.18
N GLN A 275 -8.04 -4.77 -20.47
CA GLN A 275 -8.51 -3.87 -21.49
C GLN A 275 -9.55 -4.57 -22.36
N VAL A 276 -10.71 -3.96 -22.47
CA VAL A 276 -11.79 -4.41 -23.33
C VAL A 276 -11.98 -3.45 -24.47
N LYS A 277 -12.30 -4.00 -25.63
CA LYS A 277 -12.68 -3.24 -26.83
C LYS A 277 -14.20 -3.13 -26.84
N GLU A 278 -14.70 -1.91 -26.86
CA GLU A 278 -16.14 -1.61 -26.88
C GLU A 278 -16.49 -0.71 -28.06
N ALA A 279 -17.71 -0.80 -28.56
CA ALA A 279 -18.19 0.11 -29.58
C ALA A 279 -18.25 1.56 -29.05
N SER A 280 -17.69 2.50 -29.78
CA SER A 280 -17.79 3.92 -29.45
C SER A 280 -19.21 4.44 -29.71
N THR A 281 -19.56 5.54 -29.07
CA THR A 281 -20.76 6.33 -29.44
C THR A 281 -20.67 6.89 -30.86
N THR A 282 -19.47 6.93 -31.45
CA THR A 282 -19.26 7.28 -32.86
C THR A 282 -19.38 6.01 -33.71
N PRO A 283 -20.35 5.92 -34.65
CA PRO A 283 -20.52 4.76 -35.49
C PRO A 283 -19.25 4.36 -36.24
N GLY A 284 -18.92 3.06 -36.27
CA GLY A 284 -17.75 2.52 -36.97
C GLY A 284 -16.41 2.72 -36.25
N LYS A 285 -16.41 3.24 -35.00
CA LYS A 285 -15.20 3.37 -34.19
C LYS A 285 -15.33 2.51 -32.93
N ASP A 286 -14.23 1.91 -32.55
CA ASP A 286 -14.09 1.19 -31.28
C ASP A 286 -13.25 2.03 -30.31
N ILE A 287 -13.54 1.88 -29.04
CA ILE A 287 -12.76 2.46 -27.93
C ILE A 287 -12.16 1.36 -27.09
N LEU A 288 -11.00 1.62 -26.52
CA LEU A 288 -10.36 0.74 -25.55
C LEU A 288 -10.67 1.26 -24.15
N VAL A 289 -11.30 0.41 -23.34
CA VAL A 289 -11.67 0.72 -21.97
C VAL A 289 -10.82 -0.11 -21.02
N ASN A 290 -10.09 0.55 -20.17
CA ASN A 290 -9.34 -0.10 -19.08
C ASN A 290 -10.30 -0.43 -17.95
N THR A 291 -10.33 -1.66 -17.51
CA THR A 291 -11.18 -2.13 -16.44
C THR A 291 -10.43 -3.10 -15.52
N TYR A 292 -11.13 -3.75 -14.63
CA TYR A 292 -10.61 -4.76 -13.72
C TYR A 292 -11.38 -6.05 -13.89
N ILE A 293 -10.70 -7.17 -13.74
CA ILE A 293 -11.27 -8.51 -13.76
C ILE A 293 -10.60 -9.37 -12.69
N ASN A 294 -11.23 -10.48 -12.31
CA ASN A 294 -10.55 -11.48 -11.51
C ASN A 294 -9.88 -12.50 -12.43
N ALA A 295 -8.55 -12.53 -12.43
CA ALA A 295 -7.78 -13.63 -12.98
C ALA A 295 -7.86 -14.86 -12.06
N ASN A 296 -7.50 -16.04 -12.57
CA ASN A 296 -7.62 -17.29 -11.81
C ASN A 296 -6.80 -17.24 -10.51
N SER A 297 -5.47 -17.09 -10.61
CA SER A 297 -4.60 -17.05 -9.45
C SER A 297 -3.24 -16.39 -9.72
N SER A 298 -2.54 -16.06 -8.64
CA SER A 298 -1.11 -15.77 -8.68
C SER A 298 -0.37 -16.57 -7.62
N ARG A 299 0.90 -16.87 -7.88
CA ARG A 299 1.80 -17.55 -6.96
C ARG A 299 3.09 -16.75 -6.82
N ALA A 300 3.59 -16.67 -5.60
CA ALA A 300 4.92 -16.11 -5.32
C ALA A 300 5.62 -16.98 -4.29
N TYR A 301 6.84 -17.37 -4.57
CA TYR A 301 7.69 -18.10 -3.63
C TYR A 301 9.12 -17.61 -3.69
N GLY A 302 9.81 -17.66 -2.57
CA GLY A 302 11.15 -17.11 -2.53
C GLY A 302 11.87 -17.36 -1.22
N LEU A 303 13.11 -16.88 -1.21
CA LEU A 303 14.02 -16.89 -0.07
C LEU A 303 14.47 -15.47 0.23
N GLU A 304 14.20 -15.01 1.44
CA GLU A 304 14.68 -13.74 1.95
C GLU A 304 15.76 -13.99 3.00
N MET A 305 16.84 -13.22 2.91
CA MET A 305 17.96 -13.26 3.84
C MET A 305 18.21 -11.85 4.37
N THR A 306 18.13 -11.68 5.69
CA THR A 306 18.49 -10.44 6.36
C THR A 306 19.65 -10.73 7.31
N SER A 307 20.74 -9.98 7.16
CA SER A 307 21.91 -10.08 8.03
C SER A 307 22.28 -8.72 8.59
N ARG A 308 22.55 -8.68 9.88
CA ARG A 308 23.09 -7.50 10.57
C ARG A 308 24.41 -7.89 11.20
N ASN A 309 25.47 -7.20 10.80
CA ASN A 309 26.84 -7.52 11.17
C ASN A 309 27.56 -6.26 11.68
N PRO A 310 27.71 -6.07 12.99
CA PRO A 310 28.68 -5.14 13.56
C PRO A 310 30.09 -5.70 13.31
N LEU A 311 30.67 -5.38 12.14
CA LEU A 311 31.97 -5.88 11.69
C LEU A 311 33.11 -5.37 12.58
N THR A 312 32.97 -4.12 13.05
CA THR A 312 33.88 -3.49 13.99
C THR A 312 33.08 -2.61 14.96
N GLN A 313 33.77 -1.97 15.93
CA GLN A 313 33.12 -1.01 16.84
C GLN A 313 32.59 0.24 16.12
N TRP A 314 33.14 0.53 14.94
CA TRP A 314 32.81 1.71 14.15
C TRP A 314 32.06 1.40 12.85
N LEU A 315 31.99 0.14 12.41
CA LEU A 315 31.32 -0.27 11.18
C LEU A 315 30.25 -1.34 11.45
N GLU A 316 29.00 -1.01 11.14
CA GLU A 316 27.87 -1.95 11.12
C GLU A 316 27.34 -2.06 9.69
N LEU A 317 27.25 -3.27 9.16
CA LEU A 317 26.66 -3.58 7.85
C LEU A 317 25.35 -4.36 8.03
N THR A 318 24.28 -3.85 7.45
CA THR A 318 22.98 -4.57 7.34
C THR A 318 22.71 -4.86 5.87
N THR A 319 22.45 -6.12 5.56
CA THR A 319 22.08 -6.57 4.20
C THR A 319 20.74 -7.26 4.22
N ASN A 320 19.97 -7.04 3.15
CA ASN A 320 18.73 -7.76 2.86
C ASN A 320 18.76 -8.20 1.41
N LEU A 321 18.54 -9.49 1.16
CA LEU A 321 18.49 -10.10 -0.17
C LEU A 321 17.19 -10.89 -0.27
N ASN A 322 16.45 -10.74 -1.35
CA ASN A 322 15.23 -11.49 -1.62
C ASN A 322 15.27 -12.04 -3.04
N PHE A 323 15.29 -13.36 -3.15
CA PHE A 323 15.23 -14.12 -4.38
C PHE A 323 13.85 -14.72 -4.50
N PHE A 324 13.10 -14.40 -5.54
CA PHE A 324 11.74 -14.87 -5.66
C PHE A 324 11.32 -15.10 -7.10
N ASN A 325 10.43 -16.05 -7.27
CA ASN A 325 9.65 -16.23 -8.49
C ASN A 325 8.22 -15.76 -8.23
N SER A 326 7.66 -15.05 -9.18
CA SER A 326 6.23 -14.70 -9.19
C SER A 326 5.61 -15.14 -10.51
N SER A 327 4.39 -15.66 -10.45
CA SER A 327 3.65 -16.11 -11.62
C SER A 327 2.17 -15.74 -11.52
N ILE A 328 1.56 -15.45 -12.66
CA ILE A 328 0.13 -15.21 -12.81
C ILE A 328 -0.45 -16.27 -13.71
N ASN A 329 -1.59 -16.83 -13.33
CA ASN A 329 -2.38 -17.76 -14.11
C ASN A 329 -3.71 -17.10 -14.47
N SER A 330 -3.99 -17.00 -15.75
CA SER A 330 -5.19 -16.38 -16.31
C SER A 330 -6.00 -17.34 -17.20
N ASN A 331 -5.92 -18.63 -16.96
CA ASN A 331 -6.59 -19.66 -17.79
C ASN A 331 -8.13 -19.52 -17.85
N ASN A 332 -8.73 -18.74 -16.94
CA ASN A 332 -10.15 -18.41 -16.97
C ASN A 332 -10.49 -17.25 -17.93
N LEU A 333 -9.50 -16.65 -18.56
CA LEU A 333 -9.67 -15.55 -19.50
C LEU A 333 -9.42 -16.04 -20.93
N GLN A 334 -10.10 -15.42 -21.90
CA GLN A 334 -9.90 -15.75 -23.33
C GLN A 334 -8.54 -15.24 -23.86
N VAL A 335 -7.83 -14.42 -23.09
CA VAL A 335 -6.52 -13.86 -23.44
C VAL A 335 -5.48 -14.47 -22.51
N ASP A 336 -4.40 -15.01 -23.08
CA ASP A 336 -3.30 -15.55 -22.31
C ASP A 336 -2.49 -14.41 -21.66
N LEU A 337 -2.72 -14.22 -20.36
CA LEU A 337 -1.97 -13.31 -19.50
C LEU A 337 -0.99 -14.08 -18.58
N ASN A 338 -0.74 -15.36 -18.86
CA ASN A 338 0.20 -16.17 -18.08
C ASN A 338 1.59 -15.55 -18.14
N ASN A 339 2.16 -15.30 -17.01
CA ASN A 339 3.50 -14.73 -16.90
C ASN A 339 4.21 -15.31 -15.68
N SER A 340 5.49 -15.62 -15.83
CA SER A 340 6.34 -16.10 -14.73
C SER A 340 7.71 -15.43 -14.83
N LEU A 341 8.20 -14.91 -13.72
CA LEU A 341 9.46 -14.19 -13.69
C LEU A 341 10.21 -14.41 -12.38
N PHE A 342 11.48 -14.80 -12.51
CA PHE A 342 12.41 -14.79 -11.40
C PHE A 342 12.97 -13.38 -11.17
N SER A 343 13.01 -12.96 -9.91
CA SER A 343 13.39 -11.61 -9.53
C SER A 343 14.32 -11.61 -8.32
N LEU A 344 15.19 -10.61 -8.28
CA LEU A 344 16.11 -10.35 -7.18
C LEU A 344 15.90 -8.92 -6.67
N PHE A 345 15.79 -8.78 -5.37
CA PHE A 345 15.89 -7.51 -4.68
C PHE A 345 17.05 -7.58 -3.67
N GLY A 346 17.87 -6.54 -3.63
CA GLY A 346 18.98 -6.42 -2.69
C GLY A 346 19.06 -5.03 -2.07
N LYS A 347 19.35 -4.96 -0.77
CA LYS A 347 19.63 -3.72 -0.06
C LYS A 347 20.80 -3.93 0.88
N ALA A 348 21.73 -2.97 0.88
CA ALA A 348 22.87 -2.92 1.81
C ALA A 348 22.90 -1.54 2.47
N ASN A 349 23.07 -1.50 3.80
CA ASN A 349 23.23 -0.27 4.57
C ASN A 349 24.49 -0.40 5.43
N ALA A 350 25.43 0.51 5.27
CA ALA A 350 26.61 0.63 6.11
C ALA A 350 26.47 1.85 7.03
N ASN A 351 26.59 1.64 8.33
CA ASN A 351 26.66 2.68 9.35
C ASN A 351 28.11 2.76 9.86
N ILE A 352 28.76 3.88 9.60
CA ILE A 352 30.16 4.13 9.90
C ILE A 352 30.23 5.23 10.96
N LYS A 353 30.65 4.87 12.18
CA LYS A 353 30.88 5.82 13.26
C LYS A 353 32.26 6.45 13.06
N LEU A 354 32.30 7.74 12.89
CA LEU A 354 33.52 8.53 12.70
C LEU A 354 33.86 9.27 13.99
N PRO A 355 35.11 9.73 14.15
CA PRO A 355 35.52 10.58 15.27
C PRO A 355 34.60 11.81 15.44
N ALA A 356 34.65 12.43 16.61
CA ALA A 356 33.91 13.65 16.94
C ALA A 356 32.37 13.52 16.79
N ASN A 357 31.81 12.34 17.07
CA ASN A 357 30.35 12.04 16.97
C ASN A 357 29.77 12.26 15.57
N PHE A 358 30.53 12.05 14.52
CA PHE A 358 29.97 11.89 13.18
C PHE A 358 29.52 10.45 12.94
N THR A 359 28.46 10.29 12.15
CA THR A 359 28.02 9.00 11.62
C THR A 359 27.76 9.15 10.14
N LEU A 360 28.44 8.35 9.32
CA LEU A 360 28.20 8.24 7.89
C LEU A 360 27.34 7.03 7.63
N GLN A 361 26.22 7.20 6.92
CA GLN A 361 25.36 6.14 6.44
C GLN A 361 25.45 6.07 4.92
N LEU A 362 25.75 4.89 4.42
CA LEU A 362 25.73 4.57 2.99
C LEU A 362 24.66 3.52 2.76
N ALA A 363 23.78 3.76 1.79
CA ALA A 363 22.75 2.81 1.41
C ALA A 363 22.82 2.53 -0.09
N TYR A 364 22.71 1.26 -0.44
CA TYR A 364 22.58 0.79 -1.81
C TYR A 364 21.35 -0.09 -1.92
N ASP A 365 20.51 0.14 -2.93
CA ASP A 365 19.40 -0.73 -3.29
C ASP A 365 19.50 -1.15 -4.75
N PHE A 366 19.16 -2.40 -5.00
CA PHE A 366 19.09 -3.00 -6.32
C PHE A 366 17.82 -3.81 -6.47
N ARG A 367 17.18 -3.72 -7.62
CA ARG A 367 16.05 -4.54 -8.03
C ARG A 367 16.26 -4.98 -9.47
N SER A 368 16.14 -6.28 -9.70
CA SER A 368 16.07 -6.82 -11.05
C SER A 368 14.71 -6.56 -11.71
N LYS A 369 14.55 -7.02 -12.92
CA LYS A 369 13.25 -7.13 -13.58
C LYS A 369 12.28 -7.93 -12.72
N SER A 370 11.03 -7.46 -12.57
CA SER A 370 9.98 -8.12 -11.79
C SER A 370 8.61 -7.96 -12.44
N ILE A 371 7.69 -8.90 -12.21
CA ILE A 371 6.31 -8.78 -12.71
C ILE A 371 5.70 -7.47 -12.22
N LEU A 372 4.94 -6.79 -13.08
CA LEU A 372 4.17 -5.61 -12.69
C LEU A 372 3.18 -6.01 -11.60
N PRO A 373 3.18 -5.30 -10.46
CA PRO A 373 2.18 -5.52 -9.44
C PRO A 373 0.82 -5.13 -10.00
N GLN A 374 -0.12 -6.06 -9.94
CA GLN A 374 -1.46 -5.90 -10.50
C GLN A 374 -2.33 -4.96 -9.66
N ASN A 375 -2.04 -4.82 -8.36
CA ASN A 375 -2.92 -4.19 -7.37
C ASN A 375 -2.24 -3.18 -6.44
N ASN A 376 -1.09 -2.64 -6.80
CA ASN A 376 -0.54 -1.57 -5.98
C ASN A 376 -1.20 -0.24 -6.32
N TYR A 377 -2.34 -0.02 -5.72
CA TYR A 377 -2.85 1.31 -5.42
C TYR A 377 -1.94 1.92 -4.33
N SER A 378 -0.71 2.23 -4.66
CA SER A 378 0.11 3.07 -3.82
C SER A 378 -0.17 4.52 -4.18
N GLY A 379 -1.33 4.99 -3.74
CA GLY A 379 -1.58 6.40 -3.62
C GLY A 379 -0.54 7.03 -2.70
N GLY A 380 0.04 8.11 -3.16
CA GLY A 380 0.64 9.15 -2.35
C GLY A 380 1.75 8.74 -1.39
N SER A 381 2.97 8.95 -1.81
CA SER A 381 4.10 9.19 -0.91
C SER A 381 3.83 10.41 -0.03
N SER A 382 3.12 10.23 1.09
CA SER A 382 3.25 11.15 2.20
C SER A 382 4.48 10.72 3.01
N GLY A 383 5.47 11.59 3.08
CA GLY A 383 6.66 11.42 3.91
C GLY A 383 6.32 11.30 5.39
N GLY A 384 5.95 10.11 5.83
CA GLY A 384 5.82 9.73 7.22
C GLY A 384 7.10 9.04 7.66
N ARG A 385 7.83 9.64 8.59
CA ARG A 385 8.92 9.00 9.31
C ARG A 385 8.41 7.73 9.98
N SER A 386 8.72 6.57 9.46
CA SER A 386 8.64 5.34 10.23
C SER A 386 9.93 5.19 11.03
N SER A 387 9.89 5.53 12.32
CA SER A 387 10.87 5.08 13.28
C SER A 387 10.66 3.59 13.52
N GLY A 388 11.65 2.78 13.16
CA GLY A 388 11.99 1.51 13.75
C GLY A 388 10.85 0.49 13.93
N GLY A 389 10.61 -0.30 12.89
CA GLY A 389 9.87 -1.53 12.97
C GLY A 389 10.00 -2.20 11.61
N SER A 390 10.73 -3.30 11.55
CA SER A 390 10.86 -4.15 10.38
C SER A 390 9.50 -4.72 10.00
N SER A 391 8.74 -4.02 9.16
CA SER A 391 7.64 -4.65 8.43
C SER A 391 8.26 -5.39 7.24
N MET A 392 8.49 -6.67 7.43
CA MET A 392 8.83 -7.59 6.37
C MET A 392 7.73 -7.56 5.30
N GLY A 393 8.14 -7.39 4.06
CA GLY A 393 7.38 -7.84 2.90
C GLY A 393 6.41 -6.86 2.27
N GLY A 394 6.65 -5.57 2.31
CA GLY A 394 5.89 -4.57 1.57
C GLY A 394 6.77 -3.39 1.19
N GLY A 395 7.78 -3.63 0.37
CA GLY A 395 8.52 -2.52 -0.22
C GLY A 395 7.52 -1.62 -0.94
N SER A 396 7.35 -0.39 -0.48
CA SER A 396 6.58 0.64 -1.18
C SER A 396 7.08 0.70 -2.63
N TRP A 397 6.33 0.11 -3.52
CA TRP A 397 6.59 0.12 -4.96
C TRP A 397 6.41 1.57 -5.40
N GLY A 398 7.51 2.31 -5.42
CA GLY A 398 7.47 3.73 -5.73
C GLY A 398 6.76 3.99 -7.03
N GLY A 399 5.56 4.55 -6.96
CA GLY A 399 4.80 5.25 -7.99
C GLY A 399 5.01 4.83 -9.45
N TYR A 400 4.88 3.56 -9.78
CA TYR A 400 4.80 3.13 -11.17
C TYR A 400 3.46 3.58 -11.73
N GLN A 401 3.48 4.14 -12.92
CA GLN A 401 2.24 4.44 -13.61
C GLN A 401 1.49 3.13 -13.85
N GLN A 402 0.23 3.09 -13.48
CA GLN A 402 -0.59 1.89 -13.65
C GLN A 402 -0.73 1.62 -15.16
N THR A 403 -0.48 0.38 -15.55
CA THR A 403 -0.68 -0.08 -16.93
C THR A 403 -1.90 -0.98 -16.99
N SER A 404 -2.60 -0.96 -18.09
CA SER A 404 -3.77 -1.81 -18.36
C SER A 404 -3.41 -3.15 -18.99
N ALA A 405 -2.13 -3.42 -19.17
CA ALA A 405 -1.61 -4.62 -19.79
C ALA A 405 -0.58 -5.31 -18.91
N GLN A 406 -0.36 -6.61 -19.16
CA GLN A 406 0.66 -7.40 -18.48
C GLN A 406 2.06 -6.91 -18.86
N GLY A 407 3.01 -7.11 -17.96
CA GLY A 407 4.35 -6.66 -18.22
C GLY A 407 5.29 -6.79 -17.04
N TYR A 408 6.33 -6.00 -17.02
CA TYR A 408 7.34 -6.02 -15.98
C TYR A 408 7.82 -4.63 -15.60
N VAL A 409 8.27 -4.52 -14.37
CA VAL A 409 9.05 -3.39 -13.88
C VAL A 409 10.49 -3.56 -14.36
N LYS A 410 11.07 -2.50 -14.91
CA LYS A 410 12.47 -2.50 -15.34
C LYS A 410 13.43 -2.53 -14.15
N PRO A 411 14.64 -3.06 -14.32
CA PRO A 411 15.67 -3.03 -13.28
C PRO A 411 15.94 -1.60 -12.78
N ASN A 412 16.24 -1.49 -11.50
CA ASN A 412 16.48 -0.20 -10.85
C ASN A 412 17.53 -0.37 -9.74
N TYR A 413 18.41 0.60 -9.57
CA TYR A 413 19.39 0.64 -8.48
C TYR A 413 19.70 2.07 -8.09
N GLY A 414 20.14 2.27 -6.85
CA GLY A 414 20.47 3.59 -6.36
C GLY A 414 21.43 3.59 -5.18
N PHE A 415 22.15 4.69 -5.03
CA PHE A 415 23.01 4.97 -3.91
C PHE A 415 22.53 6.22 -3.17
N GLU A 416 22.48 6.11 -1.85
CA GLU A 416 22.10 7.18 -0.96
C GLU A 416 23.18 7.33 0.12
N PHE A 417 23.42 8.56 0.56
CA PHE A 417 24.27 8.78 1.72
C PHE A 417 23.65 9.75 2.70
N ALA A 418 24.04 9.65 3.97
CA ALA A 418 23.73 10.65 4.98
C ALA A 418 24.90 10.80 5.94
N LEU A 419 25.32 12.04 6.19
CA LEU A 419 26.31 12.40 7.20
C LEU A 419 25.62 13.11 8.35
N ARG A 420 25.66 12.49 9.52
CA ARG A 420 25.07 13.01 10.75
C ARG A 420 26.19 13.46 11.71
N LYS A 421 26.02 14.63 12.28
CA LYS A 421 26.79 15.14 13.40
C LYS A 421 25.90 15.26 14.62
N ASP A 422 26.23 14.54 15.69
CA ASP A 422 25.64 14.76 17.01
C ASP A 422 26.47 15.75 17.82
N PHE A 423 25.81 16.70 18.46
CA PHE A 423 26.44 17.74 19.27
C PHE A 423 25.59 18.07 20.50
N LEU A 424 26.12 18.90 21.40
CA LEU A 424 25.62 19.21 22.73
C LEU A 424 25.70 18.02 23.71
N LYS A 425 25.53 18.35 24.99
CA LYS A 425 25.53 17.36 26.07
C LYS A 425 24.42 16.32 25.83
N GLU A 426 24.71 15.07 26.07
CA GLU A 426 23.78 13.94 25.85
C GLU A 426 23.29 13.82 24.39
N LYS A 427 24.02 14.33 23.41
CA LYS A 427 23.68 14.31 21.99
C LYS A 427 22.31 14.92 21.73
N ARG A 428 21.93 15.99 22.43
CA ARG A 428 20.62 16.63 22.30
C ARG A 428 20.42 17.32 20.96
N GLY A 429 21.49 17.77 20.33
CA GLY A 429 21.46 18.35 18.99
C GLY A 429 21.97 17.38 17.95
N SER A 430 21.36 17.34 16.78
CA SER A 430 21.92 16.65 15.61
C SER A 430 21.66 17.42 14.33
N LEU A 431 22.65 17.41 13.45
CA LEU A 431 22.60 17.94 12.09
C LEU A 431 22.84 16.78 11.13
N THR A 432 21.97 16.59 10.17
CA THR A 432 22.09 15.52 9.18
C THR A 432 22.03 16.10 7.77
N LEU A 433 23.10 15.95 7.01
CA LEU A 433 23.11 16.18 5.57
C LEU A 433 22.88 14.86 4.86
N SER A 434 21.91 14.79 3.98
CA SER A 434 21.63 13.58 3.20
C SER A 434 21.43 13.91 1.72
N MET A 435 21.75 12.93 0.88
CA MET A 435 21.59 13.02 -0.57
C MET A 435 21.02 11.71 -1.09
N ASN A 436 19.94 11.81 -1.85
CA ASN A 436 19.32 10.66 -2.53
C ASN A 436 19.89 10.54 -3.94
N ASP A 437 19.96 9.29 -4.44
CA ASP A 437 20.37 8.97 -5.82
C ASP A 437 21.64 9.70 -6.27
N MET A 438 22.71 9.52 -5.50
CA MET A 438 23.98 10.21 -5.66
C MET A 438 24.54 10.16 -7.09
N PHE A 439 24.31 9.07 -7.80
CA PHE A 439 24.84 8.83 -9.15
C PHE A 439 23.82 9.01 -10.27
N LYS A 440 22.60 9.50 -9.98
CA LYS A 440 21.52 9.68 -10.97
C LYS A 440 21.10 8.38 -11.67
N THR A 441 21.21 7.26 -10.97
CA THR A 441 20.96 5.92 -11.55
C THR A 441 19.52 5.44 -11.34
N LYS A 442 18.77 6.07 -10.42
CA LYS A 442 17.45 5.62 -10.00
C LYS A 442 16.38 6.04 -11.01
N VAL A 443 16.09 5.15 -11.97
CA VAL A 443 15.06 5.34 -12.98
C VAL A 443 13.96 4.31 -12.77
N TYR A 444 12.75 4.77 -12.51
CA TYR A 444 11.58 3.91 -12.39
C TYR A 444 10.96 3.68 -13.75
N GLY A 445 10.94 2.45 -14.21
CA GLY A 445 10.43 2.12 -15.53
C GLY A 445 9.53 0.89 -15.51
N SER A 446 8.60 0.84 -16.45
CA SER A 446 7.79 -0.34 -16.72
C SER A 446 7.65 -0.57 -18.22
N TYR A 447 7.43 -1.81 -18.58
CA TYR A 447 7.06 -2.27 -19.90
C TYR A 447 5.78 -3.07 -19.77
N SER A 448 4.82 -2.82 -20.63
CA SER A 448 3.60 -3.59 -20.71
C SER A 448 3.18 -3.78 -22.16
N GLU A 449 2.55 -4.90 -22.42
CA GLU A 449 2.12 -5.33 -23.74
C GLU A 449 0.72 -5.92 -23.68
N SER A 450 -0.11 -5.56 -24.64
CA SER A 450 -1.41 -6.16 -24.89
C SER A 450 -1.54 -6.44 -26.38
N GLN A 451 -2.60 -7.09 -26.81
CA GLN A 451 -2.89 -7.28 -28.23
C GLN A 451 -3.14 -5.95 -29.01
N TYR A 452 -3.30 -4.85 -28.31
CA TYR A 452 -3.65 -3.55 -28.90
C TYR A 452 -2.52 -2.54 -28.87
N PHE A 453 -1.58 -2.66 -27.93
CA PHE A 453 -0.48 -1.70 -27.79
C PHE A 453 0.68 -2.24 -26.98
N THR A 454 1.84 -1.64 -27.20
CA THR A 454 3.02 -1.77 -26.33
C THR A 454 3.28 -0.44 -25.66
N GLN A 455 3.47 -0.45 -24.33
CA GLN A 455 3.74 0.75 -23.55
C GLN A 455 5.04 0.63 -22.79
N THR A 456 5.89 1.62 -22.92
CA THR A 456 7.08 1.81 -22.09
C THR A 456 6.95 3.10 -21.30
N ASN A 457 6.97 2.98 -19.98
CA ASN A 457 7.02 4.12 -19.07
C ASN A 457 8.40 4.27 -18.48
N SER A 458 8.83 5.50 -18.30
CA SER A 458 10.07 5.85 -17.61
C SER A 458 9.85 7.12 -16.80
N ARG A 459 10.13 7.07 -15.53
CA ARG A 459 10.00 8.21 -14.63
C ARG A 459 11.27 8.38 -13.82
N ARG A 460 11.83 9.56 -13.84
CA ARG A 460 12.86 9.99 -12.91
C ARG A 460 12.21 10.86 -11.85
N ARG A 461 12.52 10.60 -10.58
CA ARG A 461 12.25 11.55 -9.50
C ARG A 461 13.43 12.53 -9.43
N ASP A 462 13.25 13.60 -8.66
CA ASP A 462 14.36 14.53 -8.42
C ASP A 462 15.57 13.77 -7.90
N TRP A 463 16.63 13.77 -8.68
CA TRP A 463 17.91 13.16 -8.33
C TRP A 463 18.78 14.15 -7.59
N GLN A 464 19.72 13.64 -6.81
CA GLN A 464 20.70 14.45 -6.10
C GLN A 464 20.07 15.53 -5.21
N VAL A 465 18.92 15.20 -4.58
CA VAL A 465 18.29 16.13 -3.64
C VAL A 465 19.07 16.13 -2.34
N PHE A 466 19.71 17.26 -2.06
CA PHE A 466 20.32 17.52 -0.78
C PHE A 466 19.27 17.93 0.25
N ARG A 467 19.34 17.33 1.44
CA ARG A 467 18.49 17.69 2.56
C ARG A 467 19.35 17.93 3.78
N LEU A 468 19.17 19.11 4.38
CA LEU A 468 19.75 19.44 5.67
C LEU A 468 18.66 19.34 6.73
N ASN A 469 18.85 18.49 7.72
CA ASN A 469 17.90 18.29 8.80
C ASN A 469 18.57 18.62 10.13
N PHE A 470 18.03 19.61 10.84
CA PHE A 470 18.38 19.93 12.21
C PHE A 470 17.36 19.32 13.17
N SER A 471 17.82 18.66 14.22
CA SER A 471 16.96 18.12 15.28
C SER A 471 17.55 18.50 16.64
N TYR A 472 16.69 19.03 17.51
CA TYR A 472 17.02 19.31 18.89
C TYR A 472 16.01 18.64 19.82
N ARG A 473 16.52 17.93 20.83
CA ARG A 473 15.72 17.25 21.85
C ARG A 473 15.74 18.05 23.13
N PHE A 474 14.57 18.44 23.61
CA PHE A 474 14.37 19.13 24.88
C PHE A 474 13.43 18.33 25.78
N GLY A 475 13.54 18.55 27.09
CA GLY A 475 12.75 17.84 28.09
C GLY A 475 13.33 16.47 28.48
N LYS A 476 12.70 15.81 29.44
CA LYS A 476 12.95 14.41 29.80
C LYS A 476 11.99 13.53 29.03
N VAL A 477 12.51 12.56 28.29
CA VAL A 477 11.68 11.54 27.62
C VAL A 477 11.42 10.43 28.64
N ASP A 478 10.25 10.44 29.26
CA ASP A 478 9.78 9.28 30.00
C ASP A 478 9.08 8.32 29.03
N ALA A 479 9.79 7.25 28.66
CA ALA A 479 9.27 6.24 27.73
C ALA A 479 8.05 5.50 28.28
N THR A 480 7.74 5.64 29.58
CA THR A 480 6.60 4.94 30.23
C THR A 480 5.29 5.68 30.02
N ILE A 481 5.30 7.00 29.82
CA ILE A 481 4.10 7.84 29.64
C ILE A 481 3.42 7.58 28.28
N PHE A 482 4.16 7.12 27.27
CA PHE A 482 3.68 6.95 25.88
C PHE A 482 3.69 5.50 25.39
N LYS A 483 3.49 4.51 26.26
CA LYS A 483 3.14 3.16 25.78
C LYS A 483 1.74 3.19 25.15
N ARG A 484 1.64 3.79 23.96
CA ARG A 484 0.43 3.68 23.14
C ARG A 484 0.26 2.23 22.71
N LYS A 485 -0.91 1.66 23.01
CA LYS A 485 -1.39 0.46 22.35
C LYS A 485 -1.32 0.73 20.82
N ASN A 486 -0.89 -0.24 20.06
CA ASN A 486 -0.67 -0.09 18.64
C ASN A 486 -2.00 0.19 17.91
N THR A 487 -2.33 1.46 17.67
CA THR A 487 -3.53 1.89 16.92
C THR A 487 -3.33 1.82 15.41
N LYS A 488 -2.27 1.16 14.93
CA LYS A 488 -1.95 1.04 13.51
C LYS A 488 -3.09 0.47 12.67
N SER A 489 -3.88 -0.46 13.20
CA SER A 489 -5.01 -1.02 12.44
C SER A 489 -6.11 0.01 12.09
N GLY A 490 -6.24 1.08 12.88
CA GLY A 490 -7.14 2.20 12.56
C GLY A 490 -6.53 3.17 11.53
N MET A 491 -5.19 3.36 11.57
CA MET A 491 -4.50 4.22 10.62
C MET A 491 -4.34 3.56 9.24
N ASP A 492 -4.13 2.25 9.17
CA ASP A 492 -4.03 1.53 7.89
C ASP A 492 -5.36 1.62 7.12
N SER A 493 -6.50 1.53 7.80
CA SER A 493 -7.82 1.76 7.19
C SER A 493 -8.08 3.22 6.80
N MET A 494 -7.45 4.19 7.49
CA MET A 494 -7.46 5.60 7.08
C MET A 494 -6.59 5.83 5.86
N GLN A 495 -5.42 5.18 5.80
CA GLN A 495 -4.49 5.31 4.70
C GLN A 495 -5.06 4.69 3.42
N GLU A 496 -5.81 3.59 3.51
CA GLU A 496 -6.61 3.06 2.41
C GLU A 496 -7.71 4.06 1.97
N GLY A 497 -8.36 4.75 2.91
CA GLY A 497 -9.33 5.81 2.60
C GLY A 497 -8.72 7.07 1.97
N MET A 498 -7.50 7.45 2.36
CA MET A 498 -6.76 8.58 1.76
C MET A 498 -6.15 8.26 0.40
N GLN A 499 -5.88 6.99 0.11
CA GLN A 499 -5.39 6.52 -1.18
C GLN A 499 -6.47 6.48 -2.26
N MET A 500 -7.71 6.79 -1.91
CA MET A 500 -8.86 6.85 -2.80
C MET A 500 -9.09 8.23 -3.44
N GLN A 501 -8.09 9.11 -3.46
CA GLN A 501 -8.19 10.45 -4.07
C GLN A 501 -7.16 10.69 -5.16
#